data_72a7f0bd082bdfb5636572f0ac6ca12a
#
_entry.id   72a7f0bd082bdfb5636572f0ac6ca12a
#
_cell.length_a   1.000
_cell.length_b   1.000
_cell.length_c   1.000
_cell.angle_alpha   90.00
_cell.angle_beta   90.00
_cell.angle_gamma   90.00
#
_symmetry.space_group_name_H-M   'P 1'
#
loop_
_entity.id
_entity.type
_entity.pdbx_description
1 polymer ?
#
loop_
_entity_poly.entity_id
_entity_poly.type
_entity_poly.pdbx_seq_one_letter_code
_entity_poly.pdbx_strand_id
1 'polypeptide(L)'
;MAVFTKLDEKDINEFLTSYNLGKLNSYQDIVEGIENTNYKIICDGAPYILTIFEKRVNKNDLPFFMDLKFYLNENNFSCPKPIKDINGNVINSLKNKKAVIISFIEGNKIEISGQDICKEIGKITGKLHKLTNQFDLKRKNSLSLEEWKKILFKCSKEESNQFKEILDNLKIELPIIEKKWPKHLPSGIIHADLFKDNIFFIDNKVSGVIDFYFSCND
;
A
#
# COMPACT_ATOMS: atom_id res chain seq x y z
N MET A 1 13.92 1.45 -10.50
CA MET A 1 14.75 1.15 -9.31
C MET A 1 14.05 1.74 -8.08
N ALA A 2 13.55 0.91 -7.19
CA ALA A 2 12.77 1.33 -6.03
C ALA A 2 13.58 1.42 -4.73
N VAL A 3 14.90 1.49 -4.80
CA VAL A 3 15.75 1.70 -3.63
C VAL A 3 16.32 3.12 -3.68
N PHE A 4 15.54 4.06 -3.12
CA PHE A 4 15.93 5.47 -3.05
C PHE A 4 16.83 5.76 -1.83
N THR A 5 16.62 5.04 -0.72
CA THR A 5 17.41 5.11 0.50
C THR A 5 18.23 3.85 0.65
N LYS A 6 19.52 3.93 0.36
CA LYS A 6 20.43 2.80 0.59
C LYS A 6 20.77 2.67 2.07
N LEU A 7 20.64 1.44 2.58
CA LEU A 7 21.04 1.06 3.92
C LEU A 7 22.21 0.07 3.85
N ASP A 8 23.09 0.15 4.82
CA ASP A 8 24.05 -0.89 5.10
C ASP A 8 23.62 -1.75 6.31
N GLU A 9 24.37 -2.80 6.60
CA GLU A 9 24.08 -3.70 7.71
C GLU A 9 24.07 -2.98 9.06
N LYS A 10 24.92 -1.99 9.23
CA LYS A 10 25.02 -1.18 10.45
C LYS A 10 23.73 -0.37 10.66
N ASP A 11 23.24 0.27 9.61
CA ASP A 11 21.99 1.06 9.65
C ASP A 11 20.79 0.20 10.08
N ILE A 12 20.70 -1.01 9.53
CA ILE A 12 19.60 -1.94 9.85
C ILE A 12 19.74 -2.46 11.27
N ASN A 13 20.94 -2.88 11.69
CA ASN A 13 21.18 -3.35 13.06
C ASN A 13 20.88 -2.26 14.08
N GLU A 14 21.30 -1.01 13.85
CA GLU A 14 20.99 0.11 14.72
C GLU A 14 19.49 0.35 14.85
N PHE A 15 18.75 0.30 13.73
CA PHE A 15 17.31 0.42 13.73
C PHE A 15 16.61 -0.73 14.49
N LEU A 16 17.12 -1.95 14.36
CA LEU A 16 16.58 -3.15 15.01
C LEU A 16 16.81 -3.16 16.53
N THR A 17 17.72 -2.35 17.09
CA THR A 17 17.93 -2.27 18.56
C THR A 17 16.66 -1.88 19.31
N SER A 18 15.75 -1.17 18.66
CA SER A 18 14.46 -0.79 19.25
C SER A 18 13.37 -1.85 19.10
N TYR A 19 13.66 -3.03 18.53
CA TYR A 19 12.69 -4.10 18.32
C TYR A 19 13.10 -5.41 18.99
N ASN A 20 12.11 -6.23 19.37
CA ASN A 20 12.31 -7.59 19.86
C ASN A 20 12.21 -8.61 18.71
N LEU A 21 13.00 -8.45 17.66
CA LEU A 21 12.99 -9.34 16.50
C LEU A 21 14.18 -10.29 16.44
N GLY A 22 15.10 -10.18 17.41
CA GLY A 22 16.31 -10.96 17.44
C GLY A 22 17.42 -10.41 16.56
N LYS A 23 18.40 -11.24 16.24
CA LYS A 23 19.59 -10.86 15.48
C LYS A 23 19.31 -10.83 13.99
N LEU A 24 19.80 -9.81 13.30
CA LEU A 24 19.81 -9.76 11.84
C LEU A 24 20.70 -10.89 11.28
N ASN A 25 20.13 -11.77 10.49
CA ASN A 25 20.86 -12.83 9.81
C ASN A 25 21.26 -12.43 8.37
N SER A 26 20.33 -11.76 7.67
CA SER A 26 20.57 -11.25 6.31
C SER A 26 19.57 -10.17 5.95
N TYR A 27 19.90 -9.39 4.92
CA TYR A 27 18.98 -8.45 4.31
C TYR A 27 19.19 -8.38 2.80
N GLN A 28 18.14 -8.00 2.10
CA GLN A 28 18.13 -7.85 0.64
C GLN A 28 17.20 -6.71 0.27
N ASP A 29 17.65 -5.84 -0.60
CA ASP A 29 16.82 -4.79 -1.19
C ASP A 29 15.76 -5.40 -2.14
N ILE A 30 14.54 -4.85 -2.06
CA ILE A 30 13.44 -5.19 -2.97
C ILE A 30 13.39 -4.10 -4.04
N VAL A 31 13.82 -4.45 -5.26
CA VAL A 31 13.94 -3.50 -6.37
C VAL A 31 12.61 -3.26 -7.11
N GLU A 32 11.62 -4.09 -6.83
CA GLU A 32 10.26 -3.94 -7.35
C GLU A 32 9.52 -2.82 -6.63
N GLY A 33 8.64 -2.15 -7.35
CA GLY A 33 7.89 -0.98 -6.85
C GLY A 33 8.56 0.34 -7.24
N ILE A 34 7.82 1.43 -7.07
CA ILE A 34 8.24 2.78 -7.51
C ILE A 34 8.04 3.87 -6.45
N GLU A 35 7.55 3.52 -5.26
CA GLU A 35 7.08 4.50 -4.28
C GLU A 35 7.92 4.58 -3.01
N ASN A 36 8.23 3.43 -2.43
CA ASN A 36 8.92 3.31 -1.16
C ASN A 36 10.18 2.46 -1.31
N THR A 37 11.14 2.65 -0.43
CA THR A 37 12.29 1.76 -0.32
C THR A 37 11.92 0.59 0.59
N ASN A 38 12.06 -0.63 0.09
CA ASN A 38 11.76 -1.84 0.84
C ASN A 38 12.99 -2.76 0.93
N TYR A 39 13.19 -3.33 2.10
CA TYR A 39 14.16 -4.38 2.36
C TYR A 39 13.47 -5.60 2.95
N LYS A 40 13.76 -6.78 2.40
CA LYS A 40 13.49 -8.04 3.09
C LYS A 40 14.61 -8.25 4.09
N ILE A 41 14.27 -8.36 5.36
CA ILE A 41 15.21 -8.66 6.44
C ILE A 41 14.86 -10.00 7.08
N ILE A 42 15.88 -10.76 7.45
CA ILE A 42 15.72 -12.02 8.19
C ILE A 42 16.28 -11.81 9.59
N CYS A 43 15.44 -11.95 10.60
CA CYS A 43 15.82 -11.81 12.00
C CYS A 43 15.50 -13.11 12.76
N ASP A 44 16.50 -13.73 13.37
CA ASP A 44 16.42 -15.04 14.05
C ASP A 44 15.66 -16.10 13.18
N GLY A 45 15.94 -16.08 11.86
CA GLY A 45 15.33 -16.99 10.89
C GLY A 45 13.95 -16.56 10.38
N ALA A 46 13.31 -15.57 10.97
CA ALA A 46 11.99 -15.09 10.54
C ALA A 46 12.10 -13.93 9.53
N PRO A 47 11.33 -13.93 8.43
CA PRO A 47 11.35 -12.87 7.44
C PRO A 47 10.41 -11.72 7.82
N TYR A 48 10.87 -10.49 7.56
CA TYR A 48 10.11 -9.24 7.70
C TYR A 48 10.39 -8.32 6.51
N ILE A 49 9.55 -7.30 6.36
CA ILE A 49 9.77 -6.21 5.42
C ILE A 49 10.01 -4.91 6.20
N LEU A 50 11.17 -4.29 5.98
CA LEU A 50 11.47 -2.94 6.42
C LEU A 50 11.11 -1.98 5.27
N THR A 51 10.12 -1.13 5.50
CA THR A 51 9.66 -0.12 4.54
C THR A 51 10.07 1.27 4.99
N ILE A 52 10.73 2.02 4.11
CA ILE A 52 11.06 3.44 4.29
C ILE A 52 10.17 4.25 3.35
N PHE A 53 9.36 5.15 3.94
CA PHE A 53 8.45 6.01 3.18
C PHE A 53 9.21 7.18 2.55
N GLU A 54 9.18 7.22 1.24
CA GLU A 54 9.86 8.24 0.46
C GLU A 54 8.99 9.50 0.30
N LYS A 55 8.63 9.88 -0.92
CA LYS A 55 7.97 11.18 -1.17
C LYS A 55 6.46 11.10 -1.38
N ARG A 56 5.96 9.96 -1.87
CA ARG A 56 4.58 9.85 -2.38
C ARG A 56 3.54 9.65 -1.28
N VAL A 57 3.87 8.89 -0.26
CA VAL A 57 2.95 8.64 0.85
C VAL A 57 2.90 9.85 1.78
N ASN A 58 1.70 10.38 2.02
CA ASN A 58 1.53 11.42 3.01
C ASN A 58 1.79 10.87 4.41
N LYS A 59 2.79 11.42 5.08
CA LYS A 59 3.21 10.94 6.42
C LYS A 59 2.10 11.05 7.47
N ASN A 60 1.15 11.96 7.30
CA ASN A 60 0.01 12.12 8.20
C ASN A 60 -1.03 10.99 8.05
N ASP A 61 -1.02 10.27 6.93
CA ASP A 61 -1.92 9.14 6.67
C ASP A 61 -1.35 7.81 7.19
N LEU A 62 -0.06 7.76 7.56
CA LEU A 62 0.59 6.52 8.02
C LEU A 62 -0.11 5.87 9.21
N PRO A 63 -0.58 6.60 10.24
CA PRO A 63 -1.34 5.99 11.33
C PRO A 63 -2.58 5.24 10.83
N PHE A 64 -3.36 5.84 9.92
CA PHE A 64 -4.54 5.19 9.34
C PHE A 64 -4.18 3.84 8.69
N PHE A 65 -3.11 3.78 7.90
CA PHE A 65 -2.70 2.54 7.22
C PHE A 65 -2.22 1.48 8.20
N MET A 66 -1.53 1.88 9.27
CA MET A 66 -1.08 0.93 10.29
C MET A 66 -2.24 0.38 11.11
N ASP A 67 -3.16 1.24 11.54
CA ASP A 67 -4.35 0.85 12.29
C ASP A 67 -5.28 -0.03 11.46
N LEU A 68 -5.47 0.29 10.17
CA LEU A 68 -6.21 -0.57 9.23
C LEU A 68 -5.60 -1.97 9.14
N LYS A 69 -4.29 -2.08 8.99
CA LYS A 69 -3.59 -3.38 8.93
C LYS A 69 -3.71 -4.15 10.23
N PHE A 70 -3.63 -3.51 11.40
CA PHE A 70 -3.88 -4.17 12.68
C PHE A 70 -5.30 -4.70 12.76
N TYR A 71 -6.28 -3.84 12.48
CA TYR A 71 -7.69 -4.22 12.47
C TYR A 71 -7.98 -5.42 11.55
N LEU A 72 -7.43 -5.39 10.33
CA LEU A 72 -7.57 -6.47 9.37
C LEU A 72 -6.97 -7.79 9.87
N ASN A 73 -5.76 -7.74 10.46
CA ASN A 73 -5.13 -8.93 11.04
C ASN A 73 -5.92 -9.49 12.22
N GLU A 74 -6.43 -8.65 13.11
CA GLU A 74 -7.28 -9.06 14.25
C GLU A 74 -8.59 -9.73 13.79
N ASN A 75 -9.07 -9.37 12.59
CA ASN A 75 -10.25 -9.97 11.97
C ASN A 75 -9.92 -11.06 10.94
N ASN A 76 -8.76 -11.70 11.04
CA ASN A 76 -8.33 -12.81 10.20
C ASN A 76 -8.31 -12.49 8.69
N PHE A 77 -7.96 -11.27 8.34
CA PHE A 77 -7.66 -10.89 6.96
C PHE A 77 -6.16 -10.97 6.72
N SER A 78 -5.75 -11.73 5.71
CA SER A 78 -4.34 -11.92 5.38
C SER A 78 -3.74 -10.66 4.74
N CYS A 79 -3.02 -9.88 5.53
CA CYS A 79 -2.20 -8.77 5.08
C CYS A 79 -0.98 -8.61 6.00
N PRO A 80 0.07 -7.87 5.58
CA PRO A 80 1.23 -7.65 6.42
C PRO A 80 0.87 -6.98 7.74
N LYS A 81 1.22 -7.63 8.86
CA LYS A 81 0.98 -7.09 10.20
C LYS A 81 2.09 -6.12 10.57
N PRO A 82 1.78 -4.88 10.99
CA PRO A 82 2.78 -3.96 11.49
C PRO A 82 3.41 -4.49 12.80
N ILE A 83 4.71 -4.28 12.97
CA ILE A 83 5.47 -4.69 14.16
C ILE A 83 5.70 -3.46 15.04
N LYS A 84 5.38 -3.59 16.32
CA LYS A 84 5.66 -2.56 17.32
C LYS A 84 7.09 -2.67 17.82
N ASP A 85 7.72 -1.53 18.08
CA ASP A 85 8.98 -1.48 18.80
C ASP A 85 8.80 -1.80 20.29
N ILE A 86 9.88 -1.82 21.06
CA ILE A 86 9.85 -2.09 22.52
C ILE A 86 9.07 -1.05 23.32
N ASN A 87 8.84 0.14 22.76
CA ASN A 87 8.05 1.23 23.35
C ASN A 87 6.59 1.24 22.86
N GLY A 88 6.20 0.29 22.01
CA GLY A 88 4.87 0.20 21.43
C GLY A 88 4.65 1.05 20.17
N ASN A 89 5.66 1.76 19.66
CA ASN A 89 5.55 2.55 18.44
C ASN A 89 5.63 1.64 17.21
N VAL A 90 4.86 1.99 16.18
CA VAL A 90 4.86 1.30 14.88
C VAL A 90 5.66 2.08 13.84
N ILE A 91 5.54 3.40 13.88
CA ILE A 91 6.14 4.30 12.90
C ILE A 91 7.34 4.96 13.53
N ASN A 92 8.52 4.56 13.09
CA ASN A 92 9.80 5.06 13.59
C ASN A 92 10.52 5.94 12.55
N SER A 93 11.73 6.38 12.87
CA SER A 93 12.58 7.18 11.98
C SER A 93 13.85 6.43 11.61
N LEU A 94 14.15 6.37 10.30
CA LEU A 94 15.38 5.80 9.76
C LEU A 94 15.91 6.74 8.66
N LYS A 95 17.17 7.18 8.75
CA LYS A 95 17.76 8.15 7.80
C LYS A 95 16.89 9.39 7.60
N ASN A 96 16.33 9.95 8.68
CA ASN A 96 15.44 11.13 8.68
C ASN A 96 14.12 10.93 7.91
N LYS A 97 13.72 9.68 7.65
CA LYS A 97 12.46 9.31 7.00
C LYS A 97 11.63 8.45 7.93
N LYS A 98 10.32 8.40 7.69
CA LYS A 98 9.46 7.47 8.40
C LYS A 98 9.72 6.05 7.89
N ALA A 99 9.78 5.11 8.82
CA ALA A 99 9.99 3.69 8.52
C ALA A 99 9.12 2.82 9.43
N VAL A 100 8.77 1.65 8.90
CA VAL A 100 8.01 0.62 9.61
C VAL A 100 8.61 -0.76 9.33
N ILE A 101 8.44 -1.67 10.27
CA ILE A 101 8.65 -3.10 10.01
C ILE A 101 7.26 -3.75 9.96
N ILE A 102 7.05 -4.61 8.96
CA ILE A 102 5.83 -5.39 8.81
C ILE A 102 6.17 -6.87 8.61
N SER A 103 5.24 -7.76 8.95
CA SER A 103 5.42 -9.19 8.69
C SER A 103 5.53 -9.48 7.20
N PHE A 104 6.28 -10.50 6.86
CA PHE A 104 6.37 -11.01 5.50
C PHE A 104 5.10 -11.80 5.14
N ILE A 105 4.65 -11.71 3.90
CA ILE A 105 3.59 -12.54 3.36
C ILE A 105 4.22 -13.58 2.43
N GLU A 106 3.96 -14.83 2.71
CA GLU A 106 4.39 -15.93 1.85
C GLU A 106 3.47 -16.09 0.65
N GLY A 107 4.03 -16.58 -0.44
CA GLY A 107 3.30 -16.85 -1.67
C GLY A 107 3.99 -16.26 -2.90
N ASN A 108 3.37 -16.50 -4.03
CA ASN A 108 3.87 -16.03 -5.33
C ASN A 108 2.84 -15.12 -6.00
N LYS A 109 3.31 -14.18 -6.79
CA LYS A 109 2.48 -13.44 -7.74
C LYS A 109 2.06 -14.41 -8.84
N ILE A 110 0.80 -14.40 -9.21
CA ILE A 110 0.28 -15.27 -10.27
C ILE A 110 0.11 -14.46 -11.55
N GLU A 111 0.56 -15.01 -12.65
CA GLU A 111 0.15 -14.53 -13.97
C GLU A 111 -1.34 -14.86 -14.17
N ILE A 112 -2.16 -13.83 -14.30
CA ILE A 112 -3.61 -13.99 -14.22
C ILE A 112 -4.13 -14.64 -15.49
N SER A 113 -4.75 -15.80 -15.32
CA SER A 113 -5.71 -16.31 -16.30
C SER A 113 -6.67 -17.28 -15.62
N GLY A 114 -7.96 -17.02 -15.76
CA GLY A 114 -8.99 -17.98 -15.39
C GLY A 114 -10.02 -17.45 -14.39
N GLN A 115 -11.22 -18.05 -14.48
CA GLN A 115 -12.37 -17.66 -13.64
C GLN A 115 -12.13 -17.90 -12.15
N ASP A 116 -11.37 -18.94 -11.80
CA ASP A 116 -11.12 -19.30 -10.39
C ASP A 116 -10.25 -18.24 -9.67
N ILE A 117 -9.25 -17.71 -10.35
CA ILE A 117 -8.41 -16.63 -9.79
C ILE A 117 -9.24 -15.36 -9.60
N CYS A 118 -10.03 -14.97 -10.59
CA CYS A 118 -10.95 -13.82 -10.47
C CYS A 118 -11.95 -14.01 -9.33
N LYS A 119 -12.45 -15.23 -9.13
CA LYS A 119 -13.35 -15.58 -8.01
C LYS A 119 -12.66 -15.43 -6.65
N GLU A 120 -11.42 -15.90 -6.51
CA GLU A 120 -10.65 -15.73 -5.27
C GLU A 120 -10.36 -14.24 -4.98
N ILE A 121 -9.98 -13.46 -6.00
CA ILE A 121 -9.79 -12.01 -5.86
C ILE A 121 -11.11 -11.34 -5.44
N GLY A 122 -12.23 -11.68 -6.08
CA GLY A 122 -13.54 -11.16 -5.70
C GLY A 122 -13.94 -11.49 -4.26
N LYS A 123 -13.65 -12.70 -3.80
CA LYS A 123 -13.90 -13.11 -2.41
C LYS A 123 -13.09 -12.28 -1.41
N ILE A 124 -11.78 -12.11 -1.65
CA ILE A 124 -10.93 -11.36 -0.72
C ILE A 124 -11.30 -9.89 -0.70
N THR A 125 -11.65 -9.30 -1.87
CA THR A 125 -12.13 -7.92 -1.97
C THR A 125 -13.45 -7.74 -1.20
N GLY A 126 -14.42 -8.62 -1.41
CA GLY A 126 -15.69 -8.61 -0.67
C GLY A 126 -15.49 -8.80 0.84
N LYS A 127 -14.52 -9.65 1.25
CA LYS A 127 -14.16 -9.81 2.66
C LYS A 127 -13.60 -8.52 3.24
N LEU A 128 -12.69 -7.83 2.52
CA LEU A 128 -12.15 -6.54 2.91
C LEU A 128 -13.27 -5.53 3.18
N HIS A 129 -14.15 -5.33 2.20
CA HIS A 129 -15.26 -4.37 2.31
C HIS A 129 -16.19 -4.70 3.46
N LYS A 130 -16.54 -5.98 3.65
CA LYS A 130 -17.40 -6.41 4.75
C LYS A 130 -16.79 -6.17 6.13
N LEU A 131 -15.51 -6.50 6.31
CA LEU A 131 -14.81 -6.31 7.59
C LEU A 131 -14.69 -4.84 7.94
N THR A 132 -14.31 -4.01 6.98
CA THR A 132 -14.04 -2.59 7.24
C THR A 132 -15.26 -1.72 7.43
N ASN A 133 -16.48 -2.25 7.28
CA ASN A 133 -17.71 -1.54 7.65
C ASN A 133 -17.75 -1.14 9.14
N GLN A 134 -17.01 -1.85 10.00
CA GLN A 134 -16.92 -1.58 11.45
C GLN A 134 -15.62 -0.87 11.85
N PHE A 135 -14.82 -0.46 10.89
CA PHE A 135 -13.58 0.28 11.16
C PHE A 135 -13.87 1.78 11.24
N ASP A 136 -13.56 2.37 12.39
CA ASP A 136 -14.01 3.73 12.73
C ASP A 136 -13.24 4.84 12.03
N LEU A 137 -11.94 4.61 11.74
CA LEU A 137 -11.11 5.64 11.14
C LEU A 137 -11.48 5.88 9.68
N LYS A 138 -11.39 7.13 9.26
CA LYS A 138 -11.73 7.57 7.91
C LYS A 138 -10.53 8.25 7.26
N ARG A 139 -10.31 7.94 5.99
CA ARG A 139 -9.37 8.62 5.12
C ARG A 139 -10.04 8.93 3.78
N LYS A 140 -10.05 10.20 3.40
CA LYS A 140 -10.61 10.64 2.11
C LYS A 140 -9.79 10.05 0.95
N ASN A 141 -10.47 9.65 -0.13
CA ASN A 141 -9.81 9.28 -1.38
C ASN A 141 -9.11 10.50 -2.00
N SER A 142 -7.77 10.45 -2.04
CA SER A 142 -6.95 11.51 -2.66
C SER A 142 -6.90 11.44 -4.19
N LEU A 143 -7.52 10.41 -4.79
CA LEU A 143 -7.65 10.20 -6.23
C LEU A 143 -9.12 10.14 -6.66
N SER A 144 -10.03 10.78 -5.89
CA SER A 144 -11.44 10.87 -6.24
C SER A 144 -11.69 11.79 -7.43
N LEU A 145 -12.90 11.76 -7.96
CA LEU A 145 -13.35 12.61 -9.07
C LEU A 145 -13.05 14.12 -8.82
N GLU A 146 -13.25 14.60 -7.58
CA GLU A 146 -12.93 15.98 -7.21
C GLU A 146 -11.43 16.30 -7.34
N GLU A 147 -10.59 15.33 -6.99
CA GLU A 147 -9.13 15.50 -7.06
C GLU A 147 -8.63 15.41 -8.51
N TRP A 148 -9.29 14.67 -9.40
CA TRP A 148 -8.93 14.60 -10.83
C TRP A 148 -8.95 15.97 -11.51
N LYS A 149 -9.91 16.83 -11.16
CA LYS A 149 -9.94 18.21 -11.67
C LYS A 149 -8.68 18.99 -11.30
N LYS A 150 -8.25 18.86 -10.05
CA LYS A 150 -7.04 19.53 -9.55
C LYS A 150 -5.77 18.99 -10.22
N ILE A 151 -5.72 17.68 -10.42
CA ILE A 151 -4.61 17.01 -11.12
C ILE A 151 -4.56 17.47 -12.57
N LEU A 152 -5.68 17.44 -13.29
CA LEU A 152 -5.78 17.89 -14.67
C LEU A 152 -5.34 19.36 -14.81
N PHE A 153 -5.77 20.21 -13.88
CA PHE A 153 -5.36 21.62 -13.88
C PHE A 153 -3.84 21.79 -13.65
N LYS A 154 -3.24 20.99 -12.78
CA LYS A 154 -1.78 21.00 -12.58
C LYS A 154 -1.05 20.54 -13.83
N CYS A 155 -1.46 19.41 -14.41
CA CYS A 155 -0.86 18.86 -15.63
C CYS A 155 -0.97 19.83 -16.82
N SER A 156 -2.08 20.58 -16.93
CA SER A 156 -2.27 21.54 -18.03
C SER A 156 -1.42 22.80 -17.93
N LYS A 157 -0.75 23.03 -16.79
CA LYS A 157 0.24 24.11 -16.62
C LYS A 157 1.65 23.71 -17.05
N GLU A 158 1.90 22.42 -17.20
CA GLU A 158 3.19 21.93 -17.70
C GLU A 158 3.15 22.00 -19.24
N GLU A 159 3.94 22.89 -19.82
CA GLU A 159 4.01 23.13 -21.27
C GLU A 159 4.73 21.99 -21.99
N SER A 160 4.15 20.80 -21.98
CA SER A 160 4.62 19.68 -22.77
C SER A 160 3.69 19.43 -23.96
N ASN A 161 4.16 19.75 -25.17
CA ASN A 161 3.43 19.46 -26.40
C ASN A 161 3.09 17.98 -26.57
N GLN A 162 3.85 17.10 -25.95
CA GLN A 162 3.69 15.65 -26.05
C GLN A 162 2.35 15.13 -25.48
N PHE A 163 1.79 15.82 -24.47
CA PHE A 163 0.56 15.40 -23.81
C PHE A 163 -0.63 16.33 -24.10
N LYS A 164 -0.47 17.31 -25.00
CA LYS A 164 -1.49 18.32 -25.26
C LYS A 164 -2.83 17.68 -25.72
N GLU A 165 -2.78 16.78 -26.67
CA GLU A 165 -3.98 16.10 -27.19
C GLU A 165 -4.70 15.29 -26.09
N ILE A 166 -3.94 14.57 -25.26
CA ILE A 166 -4.49 13.82 -24.14
C ILE A 166 -5.16 14.76 -23.13
N LEU A 167 -4.51 15.86 -22.79
CA LEU A 167 -5.06 16.85 -21.86
C LEU A 167 -6.32 17.52 -22.38
N ASP A 168 -6.37 17.83 -23.69
CA ASP A 168 -7.54 18.43 -24.31
C ASP A 168 -8.72 17.42 -24.37
N ASN A 169 -8.47 16.17 -24.65
CA ASN A 169 -9.48 15.12 -24.55
C ASN A 169 -10.00 14.95 -23.11
N LEU A 170 -9.11 14.93 -22.10
CA LEU A 170 -9.49 14.83 -20.69
C LEU A 170 -10.35 16.03 -20.22
N LYS A 171 -10.10 17.23 -20.74
CA LYS A 171 -10.94 18.42 -20.43
C LYS A 171 -12.37 18.27 -20.96
N ILE A 172 -12.56 17.54 -22.07
CA ILE A 172 -13.87 17.28 -22.66
C ILE A 172 -14.57 16.14 -21.89
N GLU A 173 -13.85 15.04 -21.61
CA GLU A 173 -14.42 13.84 -21.00
C GLU A 173 -14.75 14.01 -19.51
N LEU A 174 -13.95 14.76 -18.76
CA LEU A 174 -14.12 14.90 -17.31
C LEU A 174 -15.50 15.47 -16.91
N PRO A 175 -16.05 16.52 -17.55
CA PRO A 175 -17.41 16.99 -17.27
C PRO A 175 -18.50 15.96 -17.58
N ILE A 176 -18.29 15.11 -18.61
CA ILE A 176 -19.22 14.06 -19.00
C ILE A 176 -19.24 12.97 -17.92
N ILE A 177 -18.05 12.56 -17.46
CA ILE A 177 -17.89 11.57 -16.37
C ILE A 177 -18.54 12.11 -15.10
N GLU A 178 -18.28 13.36 -14.74
CA GLU A 178 -18.84 13.98 -13.54
C GLU A 178 -20.38 13.97 -13.54
N LYS A 179 -20.98 14.31 -14.68
CA LYS A 179 -22.46 14.29 -14.84
C LYS A 179 -23.05 12.88 -14.69
N LYS A 180 -22.30 11.86 -15.12
CA LYS A 180 -22.72 10.45 -15.10
C LYS A 180 -22.25 9.71 -13.85
N TRP A 181 -21.47 10.35 -12.97
CA TRP A 181 -20.91 9.71 -11.78
C TRP A 181 -22.01 9.17 -10.87
N PRO A 182 -21.94 7.90 -10.45
CA PRO A 182 -22.95 7.32 -9.58
C PRO A 182 -23.00 8.03 -8.23
N LYS A 183 -24.19 8.39 -7.75
CA LYS A 183 -24.35 9.14 -6.50
C LYS A 183 -24.78 8.29 -5.31
N HIS A 184 -25.26 7.08 -5.55
CA HIS A 184 -25.86 6.21 -4.52
C HIS A 184 -25.26 4.81 -4.56
N LEU A 185 -23.94 4.74 -4.40
CA LEU A 185 -23.24 3.46 -4.24
C LEU A 185 -22.96 3.21 -2.75
N PRO A 186 -22.89 1.93 -2.33
CA PRO A 186 -22.34 1.59 -1.04
C PRO A 186 -20.94 2.17 -0.91
N SER A 187 -20.63 2.80 0.22
CA SER A 187 -19.31 3.35 0.49
C SER A 187 -18.63 2.61 1.65
N GLY A 188 -17.31 2.52 1.61
CA GLY A 188 -16.54 1.84 2.63
C GLY A 188 -15.06 2.01 2.40
N ILE A 189 -14.23 1.25 3.11
CA ILE A 189 -12.80 1.24 2.85
C ILE A 189 -12.52 0.34 1.65
N ILE A 190 -11.88 0.92 0.64
CA ILE A 190 -11.36 0.22 -0.53
C ILE A 190 -9.83 0.14 -0.46
N HIS A 191 -9.24 -0.83 -1.14
CA HIS A 191 -7.79 -0.94 -1.26
C HIS A 191 -7.21 0.18 -2.15
N ALA A 192 -7.93 0.53 -3.20
CA ALA A 192 -7.64 1.57 -4.19
C ALA A 192 -6.39 1.32 -5.07
N ASP A 193 -5.69 0.19 -4.88
CA ASP A 193 -4.51 -0.20 -5.69
C ASP A 193 -4.39 -1.74 -5.80
N LEU A 194 -5.51 -2.43 -6.00
CA LEU A 194 -5.56 -3.90 -6.00
C LEU A 194 -5.14 -4.48 -7.37
N PHE A 195 -3.91 -4.19 -7.77
CA PHE A 195 -3.29 -4.83 -8.94
C PHE A 195 -2.82 -6.25 -8.62
N LYS A 196 -2.56 -7.04 -9.67
CA LYS A 196 -2.06 -8.42 -9.56
C LYS A 196 -0.78 -8.52 -8.71
N ASP A 197 0.05 -7.49 -8.74
CA ASP A 197 1.33 -7.44 -8.02
C ASP A 197 1.17 -7.25 -6.51
N ASN A 198 -0.03 -6.87 -6.07
CA ASN A 198 -0.38 -6.64 -4.67
C ASN A 198 -1.16 -7.81 -4.05
N ILE A 199 -1.29 -8.93 -4.76
CA ILE A 199 -1.99 -10.12 -4.29
C ILE A 199 -1.06 -11.33 -4.41
N PHE A 200 -0.85 -12.03 -3.29
CA PHE A 200 -0.04 -13.24 -3.23
C PHE A 200 -0.92 -14.49 -3.15
N PHE A 201 -0.42 -15.58 -3.71
CA PHE A 201 -1.14 -16.84 -3.78
C PHE A 201 -0.27 -18.02 -3.34
N ILE A 202 -0.90 -19.00 -2.68
CA ILE A 202 -0.41 -20.35 -2.43
C ILE A 202 -1.49 -21.30 -2.92
N ASP A 203 -1.14 -22.28 -3.73
CA ASP A 203 -2.05 -23.29 -4.28
C ASP A 203 -3.35 -22.70 -4.88
N ASN A 204 -3.21 -21.64 -5.68
CA ASN A 204 -4.31 -20.90 -6.32
C ASN A 204 -5.30 -20.22 -5.36
N LYS A 205 -4.97 -20.12 -4.08
CA LYS A 205 -5.74 -19.36 -3.08
C LYS A 205 -4.97 -18.12 -2.66
N VAL A 206 -5.69 -17.04 -2.41
CA VAL A 206 -5.06 -15.81 -1.91
C VAL A 206 -4.44 -16.09 -0.54
N SER A 207 -3.12 -15.94 -0.43
CA SER A 207 -2.36 -16.03 0.82
C SER A 207 -2.25 -14.68 1.51
N GLY A 208 -2.30 -13.57 0.78
CA GLY A 208 -2.31 -12.23 1.34
C GLY A 208 -2.43 -11.12 0.33
N VAL A 209 -2.84 -9.96 0.82
CA VAL A 209 -2.91 -8.69 0.08
C VAL A 209 -1.94 -7.71 0.70
N ILE A 210 -1.13 -7.05 -0.12
CA ILE A 210 -0.13 -6.08 0.31
C ILE A 210 -0.44 -4.68 -0.22
N ASP A 211 0.34 -3.70 0.19
CA ASP A 211 0.34 -2.31 -0.31
C ASP A 211 -0.97 -1.52 -0.10
N PHE A 212 -1.37 -1.37 1.16
CA PHE A 212 -2.56 -0.62 1.58
C PHE A 212 -2.38 0.91 1.61
N TYR A 213 -1.30 1.44 1.01
CA TYR A 213 -0.97 2.87 1.16
C TYR A 213 -1.81 3.83 0.32
N PHE A 214 -2.74 3.30 -0.49
CA PHE A 214 -3.80 4.05 -1.15
C PHE A 214 -5.17 3.86 -0.51
N SER A 215 -5.31 2.90 0.41
CA SER A 215 -6.60 2.58 1.02
C SER A 215 -7.28 3.81 1.59
N CYS A 216 -8.57 3.93 1.31
CA CYS A 216 -9.37 5.11 1.65
C CYS A 216 -10.85 4.77 1.73
N ASN A 217 -11.66 5.69 2.22
CA ASN A 217 -13.10 5.62 2.11
C ASN A 217 -13.55 6.18 0.76
N ASP A 218 -14.32 5.38 0.02
CA ASP A 218 -14.92 5.76 -1.26
C ASP A 218 -16.23 5.01 -1.48
#